data_6717d3070d8b1dfcae0c6bdc7eee12fb
#
_entry.id   6717d3070d8b1dfcae0c6bdc7eee12fb
#
_cell.length_a   1.000
_cell.length_b   1.000
_cell.length_c   1.000
_cell.angle_alpha   90.00
_cell.angle_beta   90.00
_cell.angle_gamma   90.00
#
_symmetry.space_group_name_H-M   'P 1'
#
loop_
_entity.id
_entity.type
_entity.pdbx_description
1 polymer ?
#
loop_
_entity_poly.entity_id
_entity_poly.type
_entity_poly.pdbx_seq_one_letter_code
_entity_poly.pdbx_strand_id
1 'polypeptide(L)'
;EVQQHKTEIPGQSQEVYERQMVANEGIFLLAEKTGTKVVATNDVHFVRKEDGPAHDRLICLTTNTFVDEPDRMRYTQQEYLKTEEEMLDMFYKHPETLSNTLEVADKIESYKIDKDPILPKFDLPEEFMADIDKYLEEYKGIIDEGRCDKNGNERGEEFCNSVAYLCHLTYKGAHWRYGETLSDVQAERIEFELKTICKMGFPDYFLI
;
A
#
# COMPACT_ATOMS: atom_id res chain seq x y z
N GLU A 1 -4.69 2.40 24.87
CA GLU A 1 -4.40 3.82 24.63
C GLU A 1 -5.52 4.73 25.08
N VAL A 2 -5.22 6.01 25.32
CA VAL A 2 -6.18 7.06 25.69
C VAL A 2 -6.01 8.27 24.76
N GLN A 3 -7.12 8.95 24.46
CA GLN A 3 -7.16 10.13 23.60
C GLN A 3 -8.03 11.22 24.24
N GLN A 4 -7.79 12.48 23.89
CA GLN A 4 -8.57 13.64 24.36
C GLN A 4 -8.70 14.67 23.23
N HIS A 5 -9.78 14.61 22.46
CA HIS A 5 -10.02 15.53 21.35
C HIS A 5 -11.10 16.56 21.69
N LYS A 6 -10.71 17.59 22.45
CA LYS A 6 -11.60 18.69 22.80
C LYS A 6 -11.69 19.66 21.64
N THR A 7 -12.75 19.58 20.85
CA THR A 7 -12.96 20.52 19.73
C THR A 7 -13.07 21.97 20.21
N GLU A 8 -12.51 22.88 19.41
CA GLU A 8 -12.64 24.32 19.57
C GLU A 8 -13.81 24.90 18.75
N ILE A 9 -14.49 24.07 17.94
CA ILE A 9 -15.57 24.48 17.05
C ILE A 9 -16.91 24.31 17.78
N PRO A 10 -17.63 25.41 18.09
CA PRO A 10 -18.90 25.32 18.80
C PRO A 10 -19.93 24.49 18.02
N GLY A 11 -20.59 23.57 18.73
CA GLY A 11 -21.67 22.75 18.17
C GLY A 11 -21.21 21.63 17.22
N GLN A 12 -19.89 21.39 17.09
CA GLN A 12 -19.35 20.32 16.25
C GLN A 12 -18.58 19.31 17.10
N SER A 13 -19.02 18.04 17.07
CA SER A 13 -18.29 16.88 17.64
C SER A 13 -17.86 17.02 19.13
N GLN A 14 -18.59 17.82 19.90
CA GLN A 14 -18.29 18.02 21.34
C GLN A 14 -18.49 16.74 22.14
N GLU A 15 -19.43 15.91 21.76
CA GLU A 15 -19.72 14.61 22.36
C GLU A 15 -18.53 13.63 22.26
N VAL A 16 -17.61 13.82 21.31
CA VAL A 16 -16.41 12.98 21.17
C VAL A 16 -15.55 13.09 22.41
N TYR A 17 -15.24 14.31 22.84
CA TYR A 17 -14.44 14.55 24.03
C TYR A 17 -15.11 13.97 25.29
N GLU A 18 -16.41 14.20 25.46
CA GLU A 18 -17.16 13.70 26.61
C GLU A 18 -17.11 12.15 26.67
N ARG A 19 -17.32 11.48 25.56
CA ARG A 19 -17.22 10.03 25.46
C ARG A 19 -15.80 9.52 25.70
N GLN A 20 -14.79 10.21 25.19
CA GLN A 20 -13.39 9.87 25.45
C GLN A 20 -13.05 9.98 26.94
N MET A 21 -13.53 11.02 27.63
CA MET A 21 -13.27 11.17 29.05
C MET A 21 -13.87 10.01 29.86
N VAL A 22 -15.11 9.60 29.57
CA VAL A 22 -15.74 8.43 30.25
C VAL A 22 -14.98 7.15 29.93
N ALA A 23 -14.59 6.93 28.68
CA ALA A 23 -13.81 5.76 28.25
C ALA A 23 -12.43 5.73 28.92
N ASN A 24 -11.74 6.88 29.00
CA ASN A 24 -10.43 6.99 29.62
C ASN A 24 -10.45 6.62 31.11
N GLU A 25 -11.46 7.05 31.87
CA GLU A 25 -11.63 6.64 33.25
C GLU A 25 -11.72 5.12 33.38
N GLY A 26 -12.53 4.47 32.53
CA GLY A 26 -12.63 3.01 32.47
C GLY A 26 -11.31 2.32 32.11
N ILE A 27 -10.56 2.89 31.16
CA ILE A 27 -9.25 2.38 30.73
C ILE A 27 -8.24 2.47 31.87
N PHE A 28 -8.17 3.58 32.61
CA PHE A 28 -7.27 3.72 33.76
C PHE A 28 -7.61 2.73 34.89
N LEU A 29 -8.89 2.54 35.18
CA LEU A 29 -9.32 1.53 36.17
C LEU A 29 -8.97 0.11 35.74
N LEU A 30 -9.11 -0.20 34.47
CA LEU A 30 -8.74 -1.50 33.91
C LEU A 30 -7.22 -1.70 33.97
N ALA A 31 -6.45 -0.67 33.62
CA ALA A 31 -5.00 -0.67 33.65
C ALA A 31 -4.46 -0.95 35.07
N GLU A 32 -5.03 -0.29 36.06
CA GLU A 32 -4.69 -0.52 37.47
C GLU A 32 -4.96 -1.98 37.88
N LYS A 33 -6.14 -2.53 37.54
CA LYS A 33 -6.51 -3.92 37.84
C LYS A 33 -5.65 -4.97 37.19
N THR A 34 -5.15 -4.69 35.98
CA THR A 34 -4.38 -5.65 35.16
C THR A 34 -2.88 -5.44 35.24
N GLY A 35 -2.42 -4.34 35.83
CA GLY A 35 -1.01 -3.94 35.83
C GLY A 35 -0.50 -3.53 34.43
N THR A 36 -1.41 -3.16 33.51
CA THR A 36 -1.08 -2.78 32.13
C THR A 36 -0.80 -1.28 32.06
N LYS A 37 0.28 -0.89 31.40
CA LYS A 37 0.60 0.52 31.18
C LYS A 37 -0.30 1.15 30.11
N VAL A 38 -0.66 2.41 30.29
CA VAL A 38 -1.46 3.19 29.36
C VAL A 38 -0.57 4.14 28.58
N VAL A 39 -0.83 4.33 27.28
CA VAL A 39 -0.17 5.32 26.42
C VAL A 39 -1.18 6.35 25.93
N ALA A 40 -0.75 7.61 25.81
CA ALA A 40 -1.54 8.67 25.21
C ALA A 40 -1.22 8.76 23.71
N THR A 41 -2.27 8.87 22.89
CA THR A 41 -2.17 9.05 21.44
C THR A 41 -3.04 10.21 20.96
N ASN A 42 -2.88 10.68 19.74
CA ASN A 42 -3.67 11.78 19.19
C ASN A 42 -4.32 11.46 17.85
N ASP A 43 -4.29 10.20 17.41
CA ASP A 43 -4.93 9.77 16.15
C ASP A 43 -4.67 10.74 14.97
N VAL A 44 -3.40 11.04 14.73
CA VAL A 44 -2.96 12.10 13.82
C VAL A 44 -3.39 11.83 12.38
N HIS A 45 -4.16 12.76 11.79
CA HIS A 45 -4.63 12.69 10.41
C HIS A 45 -4.05 13.79 9.52
N PHE A 46 -3.54 14.87 10.11
CA PHE A 46 -2.90 15.97 9.39
C PHE A 46 -1.78 16.60 10.23
N VAL A 47 -0.90 17.37 9.60
CA VAL A 47 0.34 17.83 10.24
C VAL A 47 0.13 19.08 11.09
N ARG A 48 -0.53 20.09 10.55
CA ARG A 48 -0.68 21.40 11.21
C ARG A 48 -2.11 21.63 11.66
N LYS A 49 -2.28 22.35 12.77
CA LYS A 49 -3.60 22.72 13.29
C LYS A 49 -4.47 23.42 12.23
N GLU A 50 -3.83 24.26 11.39
CA GLU A 50 -4.48 25.01 10.32
C GLU A 50 -5.00 24.14 9.18
N ASP A 51 -4.52 22.90 9.06
CA ASP A 51 -4.92 21.96 8.00
C ASP A 51 -6.28 21.31 8.28
N GLY A 52 -6.84 21.46 9.50
CA GLY A 52 -8.13 20.89 9.89
C GLY A 52 -9.27 21.16 8.91
N PRO A 53 -9.51 22.44 8.47
CA PRO A 53 -10.53 22.73 7.47
C PRO A 53 -10.29 22.11 6.10
N ALA A 54 -9.03 21.91 5.69
CA ALA A 54 -8.69 21.22 4.45
C ALA A 54 -8.97 19.72 4.55
N HIS A 55 -8.61 19.10 5.67
CA HIS A 55 -8.92 17.70 5.98
C HIS A 55 -10.44 17.45 6.00
N ASP A 56 -11.23 18.35 6.59
CA ASP A 56 -12.68 18.25 6.60
C ASP A 56 -13.30 18.24 5.18
N ARG A 57 -12.76 19.03 4.24
CA ARG A 57 -13.16 18.99 2.84
C ARG A 57 -12.74 17.71 2.12
N LEU A 58 -11.58 17.19 2.46
CA LEU A 58 -11.10 15.90 1.92
C LEU A 58 -12.03 14.75 2.33
N ILE A 59 -12.53 14.76 3.57
CA ILE A 59 -13.53 13.79 4.03
C ILE A 59 -14.81 13.90 3.20
N CYS A 60 -15.30 15.11 2.92
CA CYS A 60 -16.47 15.29 2.06
C CYS A 60 -16.25 14.67 0.67
N LEU A 61 -15.06 14.84 0.10
CA LEU A 61 -14.72 14.27 -1.20
C LEU A 61 -14.73 12.73 -1.16
N THR A 62 -14.15 12.13 -0.14
CA THR A 62 -14.06 10.67 -0.02
C THR A 62 -15.39 10.00 0.36
N THR A 63 -16.25 10.70 1.09
CA THR A 63 -17.58 10.21 1.51
C THR A 63 -18.70 10.63 0.55
N ASN A 64 -18.38 11.39 -0.50
CA ASN A 64 -19.34 11.92 -1.47
C ASN A 64 -20.47 12.73 -0.81
N THR A 65 -20.08 13.65 0.11
CA THR A 65 -20.99 14.54 0.82
C THR A 65 -20.61 16.00 0.58
N PHE A 66 -21.52 16.95 0.88
CA PHE A 66 -21.24 18.37 0.78
C PHE A 66 -20.85 18.96 2.14
N VAL A 67 -20.08 20.03 2.13
CA VAL A 67 -19.55 20.68 3.36
C VAL A 67 -20.67 21.18 4.29
N ASP A 68 -21.79 21.61 3.73
CA ASP A 68 -22.96 22.16 4.42
C ASP A 68 -23.99 21.11 4.85
N GLU A 69 -23.78 19.84 4.50
CA GLU A 69 -24.65 18.76 4.97
C GLU A 69 -24.58 18.62 6.50
N PRO A 70 -25.73 18.60 7.22
CA PRO A 70 -25.72 18.56 8.69
C PRO A 70 -25.23 17.23 9.25
N ASP A 71 -25.61 16.11 8.66
CA ASP A 71 -25.41 14.74 9.21
C ASP A 71 -24.22 14.01 8.60
N ARG A 72 -23.21 14.73 8.09
CA ARG A 72 -22.00 14.14 7.53
C ARG A 72 -20.95 13.83 8.59
N MET A 73 -20.02 12.97 8.27
CA MET A 73 -18.84 12.68 9.10
C MET A 73 -17.99 13.94 9.30
N ARG A 74 -17.64 14.23 10.54
CA ARG A 74 -16.75 15.32 10.93
C ARG A 74 -15.79 14.84 12.02
N TYR A 75 -14.56 15.31 11.92
CA TYR A 75 -13.56 15.17 12.97
C TYR A 75 -13.61 16.38 13.92
N THR A 76 -12.90 16.29 15.05
CA THR A 76 -12.83 17.37 16.02
C THR A 76 -11.91 18.50 15.60
N GLN A 77 -11.11 18.28 14.55
CA GLN A 77 -9.98 19.11 14.11
C GLN A 77 -8.85 19.23 15.14
N GLN A 78 -8.81 18.27 16.08
CA GLN A 78 -7.73 18.13 17.05
C GLN A 78 -6.74 17.02 16.67
N GLU A 79 -6.95 16.34 15.56
CA GLU A 79 -6.18 15.20 15.06
C GLU A 79 -4.93 15.65 14.28
N TYR A 80 -4.30 16.75 14.68
CA TYR A 80 -3.03 17.23 14.13
C TYR A 80 -1.83 16.71 14.93
N LEU A 81 -0.64 16.81 14.36
CA LEU A 81 0.60 16.43 15.01
C LEU A 81 0.95 17.45 16.09
N LYS A 82 0.54 17.16 17.32
CA LYS A 82 0.79 18.00 18.48
C LYS A 82 2.24 17.94 18.95
N THR A 83 2.71 19.02 19.54
CA THR A 83 3.99 19.06 20.25
C THR A 83 3.93 18.28 21.55
N GLU A 84 5.10 17.93 22.10
CA GLU A 84 5.18 17.30 23.43
C GLU A 84 4.51 18.15 24.51
N GLU A 85 4.70 19.47 24.45
CA GLU A 85 4.13 20.43 25.40
C GLU A 85 2.60 20.42 25.33
N GLU A 86 2.00 20.45 24.12
CA GLU A 86 0.55 20.35 23.95
C GLU A 86 -0.01 19.01 24.47
N MET A 87 0.71 17.92 24.25
CA MET A 87 0.31 16.60 24.76
C MET A 87 0.41 16.54 26.29
N LEU A 88 1.45 17.12 26.90
CA LEU A 88 1.60 17.22 28.37
C LEU A 88 0.47 18.02 28.99
N ASP A 89 0.07 19.13 28.37
CA ASP A 89 -1.07 19.94 28.84
C ASP A 89 -2.39 19.16 28.80
N MET A 90 -2.59 18.36 27.71
CA MET A 90 -3.79 17.52 27.59
C MET A 90 -3.85 16.43 28.65
N PHE A 91 -2.72 15.78 28.91
CA PHE A 91 -2.61 14.64 29.84
C PHE A 91 -1.92 14.97 31.14
N TYR A 92 -2.03 16.23 31.63
CA TYR A 92 -1.34 16.72 32.82
C TYR A 92 -1.61 15.91 34.10
N LYS A 93 -2.77 15.21 34.20
CA LYS A 93 -3.11 14.33 35.29
C LYS A 93 -2.44 12.95 35.22
N HIS A 94 -2.00 12.58 34.04
CA HIS A 94 -1.42 11.27 33.71
C HIS A 94 -0.20 11.41 32.80
N PRO A 95 0.83 12.19 33.23
CA PRO A 95 2.02 12.43 32.38
C PRO A 95 2.79 11.16 32.07
N GLU A 96 2.66 10.12 32.88
CA GLU A 96 3.23 8.79 32.61
C GLU A 96 2.74 8.17 31.31
N THR A 97 1.56 8.54 30.82
CA THR A 97 1.02 8.02 29.56
C THR A 97 1.84 8.46 28.36
N LEU A 98 2.55 9.57 28.46
CA LEU A 98 3.47 10.05 27.42
C LEU A 98 4.82 9.35 27.52
N SER A 99 5.42 9.25 28.70
CA SER A 99 6.69 8.54 28.89
C SER A 99 6.57 7.04 28.56
N ASN A 100 5.42 6.42 28.77
CA ASN A 100 5.16 5.04 28.38
C ASN A 100 5.24 4.81 26.88
N THR A 101 5.05 5.83 26.04
CA THR A 101 5.22 5.73 24.58
C THR A 101 6.67 5.42 24.19
N LEU A 102 7.63 5.95 24.93
CA LEU A 102 9.06 5.65 24.73
C LEU A 102 9.37 4.19 25.04
N GLU A 103 8.75 3.62 26.08
CA GLU A 103 8.92 2.20 26.38
C GLU A 103 8.37 1.29 25.25
N VAL A 104 7.33 1.74 24.53
CA VAL A 104 6.85 1.00 23.35
C VAL A 104 7.86 1.10 22.22
N ALA A 105 8.42 2.29 21.98
CA ALA A 105 9.45 2.49 20.96
C ALA A 105 10.72 1.67 21.25
N ASP A 106 11.15 1.60 22.52
CA ASP A 106 12.33 0.85 22.95
C ASP A 106 12.21 -0.67 22.78
N LYS A 107 10.98 -1.20 22.62
CA LYS A 107 10.75 -2.63 22.33
C LYS A 107 11.01 -2.99 20.86
N ILE A 108 11.14 -1.99 20.00
CA ILE A 108 11.29 -2.20 18.56
C ILE A 108 12.77 -2.32 18.22
N GLU A 109 13.17 -3.49 17.75
CA GLU A 109 14.50 -3.73 17.22
C GLU A 109 14.59 -3.21 15.77
N SER A 110 15.78 -2.76 15.37
CA SER A 110 16.01 -2.34 13.98
C SER A 110 15.94 -3.55 13.05
N TYR A 111 15.00 -3.57 12.14
CA TYR A 111 14.87 -4.61 11.12
C TYR A 111 14.36 -4.03 9.79
N LYS A 112 14.54 -4.80 8.73
CA LYS A 112 14.00 -4.46 7.41
C LYS A 112 12.78 -5.33 7.13
N ILE A 113 11.67 -4.68 6.79
CA ILE A 113 10.46 -5.33 6.27
C ILE A 113 10.49 -5.48 4.75
N ASP A 114 11.38 -4.74 4.14
CA ASP A 114 11.66 -4.73 2.72
C ASP A 114 12.31 -6.05 2.30
N LYS A 115 11.68 -6.79 1.42
CA LYS A 115 12.14 -8.07 0.86
C LYS A 115 12.04 -8.00 -0.65
N ASP A 116 12.85 -8.82 -1.32
CA ASP A 116 12.71 -9.00 -2.75
C ASP A 116 11.29 -9.49 -3.09
N PRO A 117 10.68 -8.99 -4.17
CA PRO A 117 9.38 -9.44 -4.60
C PRO A 117 9.36 -10.95 -4.84
N ILE A 118 8.43 -11.65 -4.22
CA ILE A 118 8.17 -13.06 -4.49
C ILE A 118 7.19 -13.10 -5.66
N LEU A 119 7.71 -13.43 -6.84
CA LEU A 119 6.86 -13.63 -8.01
C LEU A 119 6.39 -15.09 -8.03
N PRO A 120 5.09 -15.31 -8.27
CA PRO A 120 4.59 -16.66 -8.50
C PRO A 120 5.24 -17.22 -9.78
N LYS A 121 5.44 -18.53 -9.80
CA LYS A 121 6.00 -19.26 -10.91
C LYS A 121 4.86 -19.94 -11.68
N PHE A 122 4.91 -19.86 -12.99
CA PHE A 122 3.96 -20.54 -13.86
C PHE A 122 4.58 -21.84 -14.37
N ASP A 123 3.86 -22.96 -14.21
CA ASP A 123 4.29 -24.25 -14.71
C ASP A 123 3.96 -24.40 -16.20
N LEU A 124 4.98 -24.47 -17.04
CA LEU A 124 4.83 -24.56 -18.48
C LEU A 124 4.28 -25.94 -18.90
N PRO A 125 3.36 -26.00 -19.88
CA PRO A 125 2.86 -27.28 -20.39
C PRO A 125 3.96 -28.16 -20.98
N GLU A 126 3.92 -29.45 -20.68
CA GLU A 126 4.89 -30.42 -21.22
C GLU A 126 4.97 -30.44 -22.74
N GLU A 127 3.82 -30.29 -23.40
CA GLU A 127 3.73 -30.24 -24.86
C GLU A 127 4.51 -29.04 -25.45
N PHE A 128 4.49 -27.89 -24.76
CA PHE A 128 5.26 -26.72 -25.19
C PHE A 128 6.75 -26.93 -24.94
N MET A 129 7.10 -27.54 -23.83
CA MET A 129 8.49 -27.80 -23.46
C MET A 129 9.16 -28.81 -24.39
N ALA A 130 8.41 -29.69 -25.04
CA ALA A 130 8.94 -30.62 -26.03
C ALA A 130 9.59 -29.94 -27.27
N ASP A 131 9.12 -28.76 -27.64
CA ASP A 131 9.59 -27.95 -28.75
C ASP A 131 10.27 -26.63 -28.32
N ILE A 132 10.73 -26.53 -27.08
CA ILE A 132 11.18 -25.27 -26.47
C ILE A 132 12.31 -24.61 -27.27
N ASP A 133 13.27 -25.35 -27.75
CA ASP A 133 14.43 -24.83 -28.51
C ASP A 133 13.99 -24.05 -29.76
N LYS A 134 12.93 -24.50 -30.43
CA LYS A 134 12.33 -23.81 -31.54
C LYS A 134 11.79 -22.44 -31.15
N TYR A 135 11.06 -22.37 -30.03
CA TYR A 135 10.44 -21.14 -29.56
C TYR A 135 11.46 -20.16 -28.99
N LEU A 136 12.52 -20.66 -28.36
CA LEU A 136 13.63 -19.83 -27.87
C LEU A 136 14.34 -19.13 -29.03
N GLU A 137 14.53 -19.81 -30.16
CA GLU A 137 15.13 -19.21 -31.38
C GLU A 137 14.15 -18.24 -32.06
N GLU A 138 12.87 -18.62 -32.16
CA GLU A 138 11.83 -17.79 -32.78
C GLU A 138 11.65 -16.45 -32.08
N TYR A 139 11.66 -16.44 -30.72
CA TYR A 139 11.41 -15.24 -29.92
C TYR A 139 12.68 -14.63 -29.32
N LYS A 140 13.85 -15.03 -29.81
CA LYS A 140 15.14 -14.59 -29.28
C LYS A 140 15.27 -13.08 -29.11
N GLY A 141 14.82 -12.29 -30.09
CA GLY A 141 14.90 -10.83 -30.03
C GLY A 141 14.11 -10.20 -28.91
N ILE A 142 13.03 -10.84 -28.44
CA ILE A 142 12.24 -10.39 -27.29
C ILE A 142 12.92 -10.87 -25.99
N ILE A 143 13.39 -12.11 -25.97
CA ILE A 143 14.06 -12.72 -24.82
C ILE A 143 15.32 -11.95 -24.44
N ASP A 144 16.13 -11.58 -25.44
CA ASP A 144 17.40 -10.86 -25.23
C ASP A 144 17.20 -9.48 -24.58
N GLU A 145 16.07 -8.80 -24.81
CA GLU A 145 15.73 -7.53 -24.17
C GLU A 145 15.59 -7.63 -22.64
N GLY A 146 15.15 -8.78 -22.14
CA GLY A 146 14.96 -9.02 -20.71
C GLY A 146 15.98 -9.99 -20.11
N ARG A 147 17.02 -10.39 -20.83
CA ARG A 147 17.96 -11.39 -20.38
C ARG A 147 18.72 -11.03 -19.10
N CYS A 148 18.91 -9.74 -18.88
CA CYS A 148 19.49 -9.23 -17.64
C CYS A 148 18.50 -8.38 -16.86
N ASP A 149 18.59 -8.43 -15.53
CA ASP A 149 17.86 -7.56 -14.64
C ASP A 149 18.45 -6.13 -14.63
N LYS A 150 17.81 -5.22 -13.87
CA LYS A 150 18.27 -3.84 -13.70
C LYS A 150 19.67 -3.69 -13.08
N ASN A 151 20.19 -4.75 -12.45
CA ASN A 151 21.49 -4.79 -11.81
C ASN A 151 22.55 -5.47 -12.71
N GLY A 152 22.16 -5.94 -13.90
CA GLY A 152 23.02 -6.63 -14.84
C GLY A 152 23.19 -8.13 -14.57
N ASN A 153 22.40 -8.72 -13.66
CA ASN A 153 22.42 -10.16 -13.41
C ASN A 153 21.64 -10.88 -14.51
N GLU A 154 22.19 -11.95 -15.03
CA GLU A 154 21.54 -12.77 -16.05
C GLU A 154 20.37 -13.57 -15.43
N ARG A 155 19.20 -13.53 -16.07
CA ARG A 155 18.03 -14.33 -15.73
C ARG A 155 18.20 -15.75 -16.30
N GLY A 156 17.78 -16.75 -15.51
CA GLY A 156 17.98 -18.14 -15.84
C GLY A 156 17.13 -18.66 -16.99
N GLU A 157 17.34 -19.91 -17.38
CA GLU A 157 16.65 -20.63 -18.44
C GLU A 157 15.12 -20.64 -18.24
N GLU A 158 14.64 -20.84 -17.02
CA GLU A 158 13.21 -20.82 -16.67
C GLU A 158 12.53 -19.52 -17.11
N PHE A 159 13.19 -18.38 -16.86
CA PHE A 159 12.69 -17.08 -17.31
C PHE A 159 12.57 -17.01 -18.85
N CYS A 160 13.58 -17.48 -19.56
CA CYS A 160 13.56 -17.48 -21.03
C CYS A 160 12.43 -18.36 -21.56
N ASN A 161 12.20 -19.51 -20.94
CA ASN A 161 11.12 -20.44 -21.30
C ASN A 161 9.73 -19.80 -21.06
N SER A 162 9.53 -19.10 -19.94
CA SER A 162 8.29 -18.36 -19.65
C SER A 162 8.06 -17.23 -20.66
N VAL A 163 9.10 -16.48 -21.04
CA VAL A 163 9.00 -15.45 -22.08
C VAL A 163 8.60 -16.07 -23.42
N ALA A 164 9.24 -17.16 -23.82
CA ALA A 164 8.92 -17.86 -25.06
C ALA A 164 7.47 -18.33 -25.10
N TYR A 165 6.97 -18.86 -23.99
CA TYR A 165 5.57 -19.30 -23.88
C TYR A 165 4.60 -18.13 -23.93
N LEU A 166 4.89 -17.04 -23.22
CA LEU A 166 4.08 -15.81 -23.28
C LEU A 166 3.99 -15.26 -24.71
N CYS A 167 5.12 -15.21 -25.43
CA CYS A 167 5.16 -14.79 -26.83
C CYS A 167 4.30 -15.71 -27.69
N HIS A 168 4.47 -17.04 -27.55
CA HIS A 168 3.68 -18.02 -28.30
C HIS A 168 2.17 -17.82 -28.10
N LEU A 169 1.72 -17.70 -26.86
CA LEU A 169 0.31 -17.48 -26.56
C LEU A 169 -0.21 -16.14 -27.09
N THR A 170 0.62 -15.10 -27.00
CA THR A 170 0.25 -13.76 -27.46
C THR A 170 0.07 -13.73 -28.98
N TYR A 171 1.02 -14.27 -29.73
CA TYR A 171 0.91 -14.33 -31.20
C TYR A 171 -0.22 -15.27 -31.67
N LYS A 172 -0.39 -16.42 -31.00
CA LYS A 172 -1.54 -17.30 -31.26
C LYS A 172 -2.87 -16.56 -31.00
N GLY A 173 -2.98 -15.81 -29.91
CA GLY A 173 -4.14 -15.00 -29.61
C GLY A 173 -4.35 -13.84 -30.58
N ALA A 174 -3.27 -13.22 -31.05
CA ALA A 174 -3.32 -12.14 -32.02
C ALA A 174 -3.84 -12.66 -33.39
N HIS A 175 -3.31 -13.77 -33.88
CA HIS A 175 -3.79 -14.38 -35.12
C HIS A 175 -5.25 -14.83 -35.04
N TRP A 176 -5.67 -15.37 -33.92
CA TRP A 176 -7.07 -15.70 -33.69
C TRP A 176 -8.01 -14.48 -33.75
N ARG A 177 -7.56 -13.32 -33.24
CA ARG A 177 -8.38 -12.08 -33.18
C ARG A 177 -8.35 -11.27 -34.46
N TYR A 178 -7.19 -11.17 -35.08
CA TYR A 178 -6.93 -10.23 -36.16
C TYR A 178 -6.72 -10.91 -37.52
N GLY A 179 -6.67 -12.26 -37.59
CA GLY A 179 -6.42 -13.04 -38.80
C GLY A 179 -4.95 -13.45 -38.98
N GLU A 180 -4.68 -14.20 -40.01
CA GLU A 180 -3.33 -14.76 -40.27
C GLU A 180 -2.25 -13.70 -40.49
N THR A 181 -2.62 -12.55 -41.04
CA THR A 181 -1.69 -11.46 -41.32
C THR A 181 -1.97 -10.29 -40.39
N LEU A 182 -1.02 -9.97 -39.50
CA LEU A 182 -1.07 -8.78 -38.65
C LEU A 182 -0.65 -7.55 -39.46
N SER A 183 -1.30 -6.41 -39.22
CA SER A 183 -0.83 -5.12 -39.72
C SER A 183 0.47 -4.71 -39.00
N ASP A 184 1.28 -3.84 -39.64
CA ASP A 184 2.52 -3.33 -39.05
C ASP A 184 2.27 -2.70 -37.66
N VAL A 185 1.21 -1.92 -37.51
CA VAL A 185 0.82 -1.29 -36.23
C VAL A 185 0.53 -2.33 -35.15
N GLN A 186 -0.16 -3.43 -35.52
CA GLN A 186 -0.46 -4.51 -34.56
C GLN A 186 0.81 -5.26 -34.16
N ALA A 187 1.64 -5.60 -35.12
CA ALA A 187 2.90 -6.32 -34.90
C ALA A 187 3.86 -5.50 -34.03
N GLU A 188 4.07 -4.22 -34.34
CA GLU A 188 4.92 -3.31 -33.58
C GLU A 188 4.40 -3.13 -32.13
N ARG A 189 3.08 -3.03 -31.95
CA ARG A 189 2.50 -2.90 -30.61
C ARG A 189 2.68 -4.16 -29.79
N ILE A 190 2.45 -5.34 -30.35
CA ILE A 190 2.63 -6.62 -29.66
C ILE A 190 4.10 -6.78 -29.24
N GLU A 191 5.02 -6.51 -30.16
CA GLU A 191 6.45 -6.62 -29.89
C GLU A 191 6.88 -5.65 -28.77
N PHE A 192 6.41 -4.41 -28.81
CA PHE A 192 6.68 -3.41 -27.76
C PHE A 192 6.21 -3.86 -26.37
N GLU A 193 4.98 -4.37 -26.27
CA GLU A 193 4.41 -4.84 -25.00
C GLU A 193 5.18 -6.06 -24.46
N LEU A 194 5.47 -7.04 -25.31
CA LEU A 194 6.21 -8.23 -24.92
C LEU A 194 7.64 -7.88 -24.47
N LYS A 195 8.34 -7.02 -25.20
CA LYS A 195 9.66 -6.52 -24.78
C LYS A 195 9.61 -5.79 -23.44
N THR A 196 8.57 -5.00 -23.20
CA THR A 196 8.38 -4.28 -21.94
C THR A 196 8.19 -5.24 -20.77
N ILE A 197 7.29 -6.23 -20.92
CA ILE A 197 7.04 -7.26 -19.90
C ILE A 197 8.30 -8.06 -19.61
N CYS A 198 9.01 -8.47 -20.67
CA CYS A 198 10.26 -9.21 -20.58
C CYS A 198 11.33 -8.41 -19.83
N LYS A 199 11.57 -7.16 -20.24
CA LYS A 199 12.54 -6.26 -19.62
C LYS A 199 12.27 -6.01 -18.13
N MET A 200 11.00 -5.87 -17.77
CA MET A 200 10.57 -5.70 -16.38
C MET A 200 10.66 -7.01 -15.55
N GLY A 201 10.75 -8.17 -16.18
CA GLY A 201 10.93 -9.46 -15.51
C GLY A 201 9.64 -10.12 -15.01
N PHE A 202 8.50 -9.85 -15.67
CA PHE A 202 7.17 -10.30 -15.22
C PHE A 202 6.45 -11.28 -16.16
N PRO A 203 7.12 -12.18 -16.94
CA PRO A 203 6.41 -13.08 -17.82
C PRO A 203 5.44 -14.01 -17.09
N ASP A 204 5.85 -14.60 -15.96
CA ASP A 204 5.02 -15.52 -15.19
C ASP A 204 3.76 -14.83 -14.62
N TYR A 205 3.86 -13.56 -14.25
CA TYR A 205 2.71 -12.79 -13.79
C TYR A 205 1.61 -12.65 -14.87
N PHE A 206 1.99 -12.58 -16.14
CA PHE A 206 1.05 -12.51 -17.24
C PHE A 206 0.55 -13.89 -17.70
N LEU A 207 1.24 -14.97 -17.31
CA LEU A 207 0.84 -16.35 -17.63
C LEU A 207 -0.18 -16.92 -16.64
N ILE A 208 -0.26 -16.38 -15.42
CA ILE A 208 -1.22 -16.76 -14.38
C ILE A 208 -2.56 -16.08 -14.64
#